data_99e1135ad0e3be000d5add7c09ef6097
#
_entry.id   99e1135ad0e3be000d5add7c09ef6097
#
_cell.length_a   1.000
_cell.length_b   1.000
_cell.length_c   1.000
_cell.angle_alpha   90.00
_cell.angle_beta   90.00
_cell.angle_gamma   90.00
#
_symmetry.space_group_name_H-M   'P 1'
#
loop_
_entity.id
_entity.type
_entity.pdbx_description
1 polymer ?
#
loop_
_entity_poly.entity_id
_entity_poly.type
_entity_poly.pdbx_seq_one_letter_code
_entity_poly.pdbx_strand_id
1 'polypeptide(L)'
;MLQNMTYIKNSVKILFNVYFVLALIGCTGPSQLELEQSWAEKTINNLTLREKIAQMMVLHMNMRFLNEENPKWKEITSLLESDGIGGIHIWFGDVGTSLTLLNEIQRRSKIPIIVDADIEYGVQRRFPAGTDLPPLMAIAATGSTHFAYEAGRISALESRALGIHWNFSPVTDVNNNPNNPIINTRSFGEDPDEVGKFAVEYIRGLQDNGMLATAKHFPGHGDTETDSHTSLATIPSDSARLWSLELKPFQIAINAGVDAIMVAHVHSPDLQPNANLPATLSPFWVTGVLREKMGFDGVIVTDAMAMGGVTRNYSDAYALIHAINAGCDFILQNYNVKKSIDIVEDAIEKGIISEERINDAALKILKMKEKVGLDKQPFISMSDSRKILGKNEFNKIAMDIAAKSITLVKNENAILPLTLEENEELIVIDIYDHPNNHDESLTTKGLKRFGLNIRSLQVDESDSTLYYESILKTIPENAPIILNSFASPSAWKNRIFLPDHQMDFIHALNKKSNNVLLISFGNPYLIQGLPETPGYICAWKGNQVLQKAMVQTLLGKNHFSGTLPITIPDIAERGDGLQLEQEFIQFEPSSLSPGKTIKHIMPYEIDVDVSHVKLLLQEAVSD
;
A
#
# COMPACT_ATOMS: atom_id res chain seq x y z
N MET A 1 15.40 -46.19 71.04
CA MET A 1 16.22 -44.95 71.10
C MET A 1 17.46 -44.97 70.19
N LEU A 2 17.99 -46.12 69.81
CA LEU A 2 19.17 -46.22 68.91
C LEU A 2 18.91 -46.04 67.40
N GLN A 3 17.70 -46.27 66.92
CA GLN A 3 17.36 -46.07 65.50
C GLN A 3 17.20 -44.58 65.09
N ASN A 4 16.84 -43.69 66.01
CA ASN A 4 16.69 -42.25 65.71
C ASN A 4 18.03 -41.49 65.66
N MET A 5 19.09 -42.02 66.26
CA MET A 5 20.42 -41.38 66.21
C MET A 5 21.15 -41.61 64.86
N THR A 6 20.86 -42.69 64.15
CA THR A 6 21.48 -43.01 62.86
C THR A 6 20.86 -42.13 61.74
N TYR A 7 19.58 -41.83 61.82
CA TYR A 7 18.88 -40.94 60.85
C TYR A 7 19.36 -39.50 60.94
N ILE A 8 19.60 -38.98 62.14
CA ILE A 8 20.09 -37.60 62.37
C ILE A 8 21.53 -37.45 61.87
N LYS A 9 22.42 -38.48 62.04
CA LYS A 9 23.80 -38.44 61.54
C LYS A 9 23.88 -38.46 60.01
N ASN A 10 22.98 -39.17 59.34
CA ASN A 10 22.97 -39.20 57.88
C ASN A 10 22.36 -37.91 57.28
N SER A 11 21.36 -37.35 57.91
CA SER A 11 20.78 -36.05 57.47
C SER A 11 21.76 -34.88 57.61
N VAL A 12 22.59 -34.88 58.69
CA VAL A 12 23.63 -33.84 58.86
C VAL A 12 24.77 -34.00 57.85
N LYS A 13 25.16 -35.26 57.48
CA LYS A 13 26.15 -35.47 56.42
C LYS A 13 25.66 -35.08 55.03
N ILE A 14 24.39 -35.30 54.74
CA ILE A 14 23.79 -34.87 53.45
C ILE A 14 23.69 -33.33 53.41
N LEU A 15 23.30 -32.67 54.48
CA LEU A 15 23.28 -31.20 54.55
C LEU A 15 24.69 -30.61 54.44
N PHE A 16 25.70 -31.19 55.03
CA PHE A 16 27.09 -30.69 54.91
C PHE A 16 27.68 -30.86 53.51
N ASN A 17 27.36 -31.96 52.82
CA ASN A 17 27.79 -32.18 51.43
C ASN A 17 27.04 -31.26 50.46
N VAL A 18 25.75 -30.96 50.66
CA VAL A 18 24.99 -30.01 49.85
C VAL A 18 25.48 -28.57 50.06
N TYR A 19 25.88 -28.21 51.26
CA TYR A 19 26.46 -26.89 51.53
C TYR A 19 27.87 -26.74 50.94
N PHE A 20 28.68 -27.81 50.93
CA PHE A 20 30.02 -27.78 50.32
C PHE A 20 30.00 -27.76 48.79
N VAL A 21 29.01 -28.40 48.18
CA VAL A 21 28.79 -28.33 46.73
C VAL A 21 28.20 -26.95 46.33
N LEU A 22 27.30 -26.35 47.14
CA LEU A 22 26.80 -24.99 46.92
C LEU A 22 27.87 -23.93 47.18
N ALA A 23 28.81 -24.15 48.11
CA ALA A 23 29.92 -23.22 48.33
C ALA A 23 31.01 -23.27 47.24
N LEU A 24 31.15 -24.41 46.49
CA LEU A 24 32.04 -24.51 45.35
C LEU A 24 31.42 -23.94 44.07
N ILE A 25 30.09 -23.82 43.99
CA ILE A 25 29.38 -23.16 42.85
C ILE A 25 29.32 -21.65 43.10
N GLY A 26 29.50 -21.16 44.31
CA GLY A 26 29.41 -19.74 44.68
C GLY A 26 30.67 -18.89 44.48
N CYS A 27 31.77 -19.47 43.98
CA CYS A 27 33.02 -18.74 43.74
C CYS A 27 33.45 -18.58 42.27
N THR A 28 32.56 -18.85 41.33
CA THR A 28 32.64 -18.19 40.01
C THR A 28 31.84 -16.89 40.18
N GLY A 29 32.52 -15.77 40.32
CA GLY A 29 31.90 -14.44 40.09
C GLY A 29 31.09 -14.48 38.81
N PRO A 30 30.07 -13.66 38.66
CA PRO A 30 29.34 -13.60 37.40
C PRO A 30 30.41 -13.43 36.32
N SER A 31 30.62 -14.49 35.49
CA SER A 31 31.24 -14.28 34.20
C SER A 31 30.38 -13.19 33.61
N GLN A 32 30.93 -11.99 33.40
CA GLN A 32 30.37 -11.09 32.43
C GLN A 32 30.27 -11.96 31.18
N LEU A 33 29.05 -12.44 30.90
CA LEU A 33 28.67 -12.78 29.55
C LEU A 33 28.92 -11.45 28.82
N GLU A 34 30.07 -11.31 28.20
CA GLU A 34 30.25 -10.30 27.18
C GLU A 34 29.11 -10.55 26.21
N LEU A 35 28.07 -9.72 26.28
CA LEU A 35 27.01 -9.72 25.30
C LEU A 35 27.71 -9.52 23.96
N GLU A 36 27.76 -10.58 23.19
CA GLU A 36 28.43 -10.54 21.91
C GLU A 36 27.77 -9.42 21.08
N GLN A 37 28.54 -8.39 20.73
CA GLN A 37 28.04 -7.26 19.97
C GLN A 37 27.35 -7.74 18.69
N SER A 38 26.19 -7.17 18.38
CA SER A 38 25.45 -7.47 17.16
C SER A 38 26.27 -7.09 15.91
N TRP A 39 25.86 -7.60 14.74
CA TRP A 39 26.50 -7.20 13.47
C TRP A 39 26.44 -5.67 13.29
N ALA A 40 25.31 -5.05 13.59
CA ALA A 40 25.13 -3.61 13.48
C ALA A 40 26.10 -2.82 14.36
N GLU A 41 26.29 -3.27 15.63
CA GLU A 41 27.21 -2.64 16.58
C GLU A 41 28.69 -2.83 16.19
N LYS A 42 29.05 -3.99 15.68
CA LYS A 42 30.39 -4.23 15.14
C LYS A 42 30.65 -3.38 13.90
N THR A 43 29.65 -3.27 13.03
CA THR A 43 29.77 -2.54 11.75
C THR A 43 29.94 -1.05 11.98
N ILE A 44 29.10 -0.40 12.81
CA ILE A 44 29.16 1.05 13.01
C ILE A 44 30.48 1.53 13.57
N ASN A 45 31.14 0.71 14.40
CA ASN A 45 32.44 1.03 14.97
C ASN A 45 33.57 1.05 13.94
N ASN A 46 33.38 0.43 12.78
CA ASN A 46 34.37 0.35 11.70
C ASN A 46 34.08 1.35 10.56
N LEU A 47 32.98 2.11 10.63
CA LEU A 47 32.63 3.08 9.61
C LEU A 47 33.27 4.45 9.86
N THR A 48 33.74 5.07 8.78
CA THR A 48 34.10 6.49 8.76
C THR A 48 32.84 7.35 8.93
N LEU A 49 33.01 8.62 9.28
CA LEU A 49 31.88 9.57 9.37
C LEU A 49 31.09 9.64 8.06
N ARG A 50 31.77 9.71 6.90
CA ARG A 50 31.12 9.72 5.58
C ARG A 50 30.28 8.47 5.32
N GLU A 51 30.82 7.31 5.64
CA GLU A 51 30.09 6.05 5.49
C GLU A 51 28.86 5.99 6.42
N LYS A 52 28.92 6.56 7.63
CA LYS A 52 27.76 6.68 8.53
C LYS A 52 26.70 7.63 7.98
N ILE A 53 27.12 8.79 7.45
CA ILE A 53 26.21 9.73 6.76
C ILE A 53 25.55 9.03 5.57
N ALA A 54 26.33 8.28 4.78
CA ALA A 54 25.82 7.56 3.62
C ALA A 54 24.76 6.51 3.99
N GLN A 55 24.81 5.89 5.20
CA GLN A 55 23.76 4.97 5.65
C GLN A 55 22.40 5.64 5.82
N MET A 56 22.35 6.95 6.01
CA MET A 56 21.10 7.71 6.11
C MET A 56 20.49 8.04 4.75
N MET A 57 21.20 7.85 3.65
CA MET A 57 20.84 8.33 2.32
C MET A 57 20.20 7.24 1.47
N VAL A 58 19.14 7.61 0.74
CA VAL A 58 18.40 6.72 -0.15
C VAL A 58 18.48 7.20 -1.58
N LEU A 59 18.91 6.31 -2.47
CA LEU A 59 18.95 6.55 -3.91
C LEU A 59 17.62 6.06 -4.53
N HIS A 60 16.99 6.92 -5.34
CA HIS A 60 15.83 6.51 -6.13
C HIS A 60 16.24 5.93 -7.48
N MET A 61 15.63 4.78 -7.87
CA MET A 61 15.84 4.22 -9.19
C MET A 61 14.68 3.37 -9.71
N ASN A 62 14.54 3.36 -11.04
CA ASN A 62 13.73 2.37 -11.74
C ASN A 62 14.60 1.19 -12.13
N MET A 63 14.09 -0.04 -11.95
CA MET A 63 14.81 -1.27 -12.27
C MET A 63 14.72 -1.57 -13.77
N ARG A 64 15.45 -0.76 -14.56
CA ARG A 64 15.63 -0.94 -16.01
C ARG A 64 17.06 -1.33 -16.31
N PHE A 65 17.27 -2.04 -17.39
CA PHE A 65 18.61 -2.39 -17.83
C PHE A 65 19.49 -1.14 -18.00
N LEU A 66 20.65 -1.15 -17.37
CA LEU A 66 21.69 -0.14 -17.46
C LEU A 66 22.99 -0.82 -17.92
N ASN A 67 23.55 -0.40 -19.02
CA ASN A 67 24.87 -0.88 -19.47
C ASN A 67 26.00 -0.13 -18.75
N GLU A 68 27.25 -0.63 -18.86
CA GLU A 68 28.43 -0.07 -18.17
C GLU A 68 28.74 1.39 -18.57
N GLU A 69 28.29 1.81 -19.77
CA GLU A 69 28.49 3.18 -20.26
C GLU A 69 27.41 4.16 -19.82
N ASN A 70 26.32 3.65 -19.22
CA ASN A 70 25.21 4.50 -18.78
C ASN A 70 25.68 5.44 -17.64
N PRO A 71 25.47 6.76 -17.77
CA PRO A 71 25.91 7.73 -16.76
C PRO A 71 25.34 7.44 -15.36
N LYS A 72 24.07 6.98 -15.29
CA LYS A 72 23.43 6.64 -14.01
C LYS A 72 24.08 5.41 -13.37
N TRP A 73 24.46 4.41 -14.17
CA TRP A 73 25.15 3.24 -13.67
C TRP A 73 26.55 3.61 -13.13
N LYS A 74 27.30 4.44 -13.87
CA LYS A 74 28.60 4.96 -13.41
C LYS A 74 28.50 5.76 -12.12
N GLU A 75 27.44 6.59 -11.98
CA GLU A 75 27.15 7.32 -10.73
C GLU A 75 26.92 6.34 -9.57
N ILE A 76 26.05 5.35 -9.76
CA ILE A 76 25.72 4.35 -8.74
C ILE A 76 26.98 3.58 -8.32
N THR A 77 27.71 3.00 -9.27
CA THR A 77 28.91 2.19 -8.97
C THR A 77 30.00 3.01 -8.28
N SER A 78 30.23 4.24 -8.73
CA SER A 78 31.17 5.16 -8.08
C SER A 78 30.77 5.43 -6.62
N LEU A 79 29.49 5.64 -6.35
CA LEU A 79 28.98 5.89 -5.01
C LEU A 79 29.13 4.65 -4.11
N LEU A 80 28.82 3.45 -4.62
CA LEU A 80 28.95 2.20 -3.88
C LEU A 80 30.41 1.89 -3.50
N GLU A 81 31.35 2.22 -4.39
CA GLU A 81 32.78 1.97 -4.21
C GLU A 81 33.46 3.01 -3.30
N SER A 82 32.93 4.24 -3.22
CA SER A 82 33.49 5.32 -2.37
C SER A 82 32.86 5.34 -0.98
N ASP A 83 31.69 5.97 -0.86
CA ASP A 83 31.05 6.31 0.41
C ASP A 83 30.00 5.26 0.82
N GLY A 84 29.48 4.48 -0.13
CA GLY A 84 28.34 3.62 0.05
C GLY A 84 27.02 4.39 0.06
N ILE A 85 25.91 3.68 0.27
CA ILE A 85 24.55 4.25 0.51
C ILE A 85 23.78 3.38 1.50
N GLY A 86 22.84 3.98 2.19
CA GLY A 86 21.96 3.27 3.13
C GLY A 86 20.94 2.40 2.43
N GLY A 87 20.24 2.96 1.45
CA GLY A 87 19.14 2.29 0.77
C GLY A 87 18.93 2.69 -0.68
N ILE A 88 18.08 1.89 -1.33
CA ILE A 88 17.56 2.15 -2.67
C ILE A 88 16.05 2.06 -2.64
N HIS A 89 15.39 3.14 -3.08
CA HIS A 89 13.95 3.18 -3.32
C HIS A 89 13.63 2.77 -4.75
N ILE A 90 12.77 1.75 -4.90
CA ILE A 90 12.39 1.20 -6.20
C ILE A 90 10.98 1.64 -6.57
N TRP A 91 10.83 2.10 -7.84
CA TRP A 91 9.49 2.45 -8.36
C TRP A 91 8.89 1.38 -9.25
N PHE A 92 9.62 0.95 -10.29
CA PHE A 92 9.11 -0.02 -11.27
C PHE A 92 10.25 -0.90 -11.79
N GLY A 93 9.92 -2.12 -12.20
CA GLY A 93 10.86 -3.01 -12.86
C GLY A 93 10.21 -4.26 -13.43
N ASP A 94 10.95 -4.97 -14.27
CA ASP A 94 10.70 -6.37 -14.53
C ASP A 94 11.49 -7.24 -13.55
N VAL A 95 11.01 -8.45 -13.31
CA VAL A 95 11.61 -9.35 -12.31
C VAL A 95 13.06 -9.70 -12.66
N GLY A 96 13.34 -10.06 -13.92
CA GLY A 96 14.66 -10.53 -14.35
C GLY A 96 15.73 -9.46 -14.21
N THR A 97 15.45 -8.27 -14.75
CA THR A 97 16.36 -7.13 -14.66
C THR A 97 16.55 -6.69 -13.22
N SER A 98 15.48 -6.64 -12.42
CA SER A 98 15.56 -6.21 -11.02
C SER A 98 16.44 -7.12 -10.18
N LEU A 99 16.24 -8.44 -10.26
CA LEU A 99 17.05 -9.39 -9.52
C LEU A 99 18.54 -9.35 -9.93
N THR A 100 18.81 -9.24 -11.23
CA THR A 100 20.18 -9.14 -11.74
C THR A 100 20.86 -7.87 -11.25
N LEU A 101 20.17 -6.72 -11.36
CA LEU A 101 20.69 -5.43 -10.99
C LEU A 101 20.89 -5.29 -9.48
N LEU A 102 19.91 -5.74 -8.68
CA LEU A 102 20.03 -5.71 -7.21
C LEU A 102 21.16 -6.61 -6.71
N ASN A 103 21.31 -7.81 -7.26
CA ASN A 103 22.42 -8.69 -6.88
C ASN A 103 23.80 -8.08 -7.26
N GLU A 104 23.89 -7.38 -8.39
CA GLU A 104 25.12 -6.67 -8.78
C GLU A 104 25.41 -5.49 -7.84
N ILE A 105 24.41 -4.72 -7.48
CA ILE A 105 24.52 -3.63 -6.50
C ILE A 105 24.98 -4.18 -5.14
N GLN A 106 24.34 -5.24 -4.64
CA GLN A 106 24.73 -5.88 -3.37
C GLN A 106 26.17 -6.40 -3.41
N ARG A 107 26.61 -6.97 -4.53
CA ARG A 107 27.98 -7.49 -4.68
C ARG A 107 29.04 -6.38 -4.62
N ARG A 108 28.75 -5.19 -5.17
CA ARG A 108 29.64 -4.03 -5.15
C ARG A 108 29.58 -3.26 -3.84
N SER A 109 28.56 -3.46 -3.03
CA SER A 109 28.38 -2.73 -1.79
C SER A 109 29.24 -3.27 -0.67
N LYS A 110 29.99 -2.39 0.00
CA LYS A 110 30.77 -2.71 1.19
C LYS A 110 29.87 -3.11 2.38
N ILE A 111 28.73 -2.42 2.51
CA ILE A 111 27.69 -2.68 3.49
C ILE A 111 26.42 -3.03 2.71
N PRO A 112 25.72 -4.12 3.04
CA PRO A 112 24.50 -4.50 2.34
C PRO A 112 23.48 -3.35 2.29
N ILE A 113 22.84 -3.17 1.13
CA ILE A 113 21.90 -2.09 0.90
C ILE A 113 20.49 -2.55 1.24
N ILE A 114 19.77 -1.74 2.02
CA ILE A 114 18.33 -1.96 2.22
C ILE A 114 17.58 -1.48 0.97
N VAL A 115 16.61 -2.26 0.52
CA VAL A 115 15.77 -1.92 -0.63
C VAL A 115 14.36 -1.68 -0.12
N ASP A 116 13.81 -0.52 -0.45
CA ASP A 116 12.47 -0.12 -0.06
C ASP A 116 11.58 0.20 -1.26
N ALA A 117 10.28 0.13 -1.07
CA ALA A 117 9.28 0.48 -2.09
C ALA A 117 7.91 0.80 -1.45
N ASP A 118 7.08 1.54 -2.20
CA ASP A 118 5.66 1.73 -1.88
C ASP A 118 4.82 0.57 -2.45
N ILE A 119 4.62 -0.47 -1.66
CA ILE A 119 3.77 -1.62 -2.01
C ILE A 119 2.44 -1.50 -1.25
N GLU A 120 1.59 -0.56 -1.65
CA GLU A 120 0.31 -0.29 -0.98
C GLU A 120 -0.82 -1.23 -1.43
N TYR A 121 -0.76 -1.75 -2.68
CA TYR A 121 -1.82 -2.56 -3.30
C TYR A 121 -1.27 -3.87 -3.88
N GLY A 122 -0.34 -4.51 -3.19
CA GLY A 122 0.40 -5.66 -3.69
C GLY A 122 1.51 -5.29 -4.66
N VAL A 123 2.30 -6.30 -4.99
CA VAL A 123 3.52 -6.14 -5.79
C VAL A 123 3.23 -5.83 -7.25
N GLN A 124 2.09 -6.28 -7.79
CA GLN A 124 1.77 -6.20 -9.21
C GLN A 124 1.86 -4.77 -9.77
N ARG A 125 1.52 -3.76 -8.99
CA ARG A 125 1.61 -2.35 -9.43
C ARG A 125 3.03 -1.94 -9.82
N ARG A 126 4.04 -2.49 -9.15
CA ARG A 126 5.46 -2.18 -9.36
C ARG A 126 6.13 -3.23 -10.26
N PHE A 127 5.72 -4.48 -10.12
CA PHE A 127 6.23 -5.65 -10.83
C PHE A 127 5.05 -6.51 -11.31
N PRO A 128 4.76 -6.53 -12.62
CA PRO A 128 3.55 -7.16 -13.18
C PRO A 128 3.37 -8.65 -12.86
N ALA A 129 4.42 -9.34 -12.41
CA ALA A 129 4.37 -10.76 -12.02
C ALA A 129 3.81 -11.01 -10.62
N GLY A 130 3.60 -9.97 -9.81
CA GLY A 130 3.08 -10.09 -8.44
C GLY A 130 1.56 -10.13 -8.38
N THR A 131 1.05 -10.34 -7.17
CA THR A 131 -0.40 -10.35 -6.87
C THR A 131 -0.97 -8.93 -6.87
N ASP A 132 -2.15 -8.77 -7.49
CA ASP A 132 -2.93 -7.54 -7.53
C ASP A 132 -3.88 -7.50 -6.33
N LEU A 133 -3.55 -6.72 -5.30
CA LEU A 133 -4.36 -6.58 -4.09
C LEU A 133 -5.30 -5.37 -4.19
N PRO A 134 -6.52 -5.45 -3.60
CA PRO A 134 -7.38 -4.29 -3.41
C PRO A 134 -6.75 -3.22 -2.53
N PRO A 135 -7.18 -1.94 -2.64
CA PRO A 135 -6.69 -0.86 -1.78
C PRO A 135 -7.15 -1.05 -0.33
N LEU A 136 -6.52 -0.32 0.60
CA LEU A 136 -6.76 -0.49 2.03
C LEU A 136 -8.22 -0.23 2.41
N MET A 137 -8.88 0.76 1.78
CA MET A 137 -10.30 1.03 2.02
C MET A 137 -11.20 -0.13 1.57
N ALA A 138 -10.87 -0.82 0.49
CA ALA A 138 -11.56 -2.03 0.08
C ALA A 138 -11.36 -3.17 1.11
N ILE A 139 -10.15 -3.31 1.65
CA ILE A 139 -9.89 -4.30 2.71
C ILE A 139 -10.76 -3.98 3.93
N ALA A 140 -10.85 -2.73 4.35
CA ALA A 140 -11.69 -2.31 5.47
C ALA A 140 -13.20 -2.53 5.18
N ALA A 141 -13.65 -2.31 3.94
CA ALA A 141 -15.03 -2.55 3.52
C ALA A 141 -15.48 -4.01 3.69
N THR A 142 -14.55 -4.97 3.77
CA THR A 142 -14.88 -6.37 4.09
C THR A 142 -15.27 -6.58 5.56
N GLY A 143 -15.02 -5.62 6.45
CA GLY A 143 -15.22 -5.73 7.89
C GLY A 143 -14.25 -6.70 8.61
N SER A 144 -13.25 -7.26 7.91
CA SER A 144 -12.36 -8.30 8.45
C SER A 144 -10.90 -7.87 8.49
N THR A 145 -10.35 -7.66 9.68
CA THR A 145 -8.93 -7.35 9.90
C THR A 145 -8.00 -8.50 9.50
N HIS A 146 -8.51 -9.74 9.44
CA HIS A 146 -7.75 -10.89 8.91
C HIS A 146 -7.29 -10.64 7.47
N PHE A 147 -8.10 -9.99 6.65
CA PHE A 147 -7.70 -9.64 5.28
C PHE A 147 -6.61 -8.57 5.23
N ALA A 148 -6.52 -7.69 6.22
CA ALA A 148 -5.40 -6.77 6.33
C ALA A 148 -4.09 -7.53 6.64
N TYR A 149 -4.13 -8.51 7.55
CA TYR A 149 -2.99 -9.40 7.80
C TYR A 149 -2.56 -10.16 6.54
N GLU A 150 -3.50 -10.77 5.83
CA GLU A 150 -3.21 -11.51 4.60
C GLU A 150 -2.64 -10.62 3.49
N ALA A 151 -3.15 -9.40 3.33
CA ALA A 151 -2.61 -8.44 2.38
C ALA A 151 -1.17 -8.04 2.73
N GLY A 152 -0.87 -7.80 4.01
CA GLY A 152 0.48 -7.57 4.52
C GLY A 152 1.39 -8.79 4.28
N ARG A 153 0.93 -10.00 4.59
CA ARG A 153 1.66 -11.27 4.40
C ARG A 153 2.03 -11.49 2.93
N ILE A 154 1.08 -11.34 2.03
CA ILE A 154 1.31 -11.51 0.58
C ILE A 154 2.30 -10.45 0.08
N SER A 155 2.10 -9.20 0.47
CA SER A 155 3.02 -8.10 0.12
C SER A 155 4.43 -8.37 0.61
N ALA A 156 4.61 -8.90 1.84
CA ALA A 156 5.91 -9.26 2.37
C ALA A 156 6.58 -10.39 1.60
N LEU A 157 5.89 -11.51 1.43
CA LEU A 157 6.46 -12.69 0.78
C LEU A 157 6.90 -12.40 -0.66
N GLU A 158 6.06 -11.71 -1.44
CA GLU A 158 6.39 -11.36 -2.82
C GLU A 158 7.49 -10.30 -2.91
N SER A 159 7.45 -9.27 -2.06
CA SER A 159 8.49 -8.24 -2.01
C SER A 159 9.84 -8.82 -1.61
N ARG A 160 9.89 -9.68 -0.59
CA ARG A 160 11.11 -10.37 -0.17
C ARG A 160 11.68 -11.24 -1.29
N ALA A 161 10.83 -11.89 -2.06
CA ALA A 161 11.24 -12.67 -3.23
C ALA A 161 11.82 -11.82 -4.36
N LEU A 162 11.56 -10.50 -4.36
CA LEU A 162 12.14 -9.52 -5.28
C LEU A 162 13.34 -8.76 -4.69
N GLY A 163 13.73 -9.07 -3.43
CA GLY A 163 14.81 -8.38 -2.73
C GLY A 163 14.43 -7.02 -2.16
N ILE A 164 13.15 -6.77 -2.01
CA ILE A 164 12.64 -5.61 -1.30
C ILE A 164 12.51 -5.99 0.18
N HIS A 165 13.11 -5.19 1.05
CA HIS A 165 13.25 -5.50 2.48
C HIS A 165 12.30 -4.67 3.34
N TRP A 166 11.88 -3.50 2.83
CA TRP A 166 11.13 -2.50 3.57
C TRP A 166 9.97 -1.95 2.75
N ASN A 167 8.77 -2.02 3.29
CA ASN A 167 7.57 -1.48 2.65
C ASN A 167 7.16 -0.16 3.29
N PHE A 168 7.00 0.88 2.48
CA PHE A 168 6.39 2.13 2.93
C PHE A 168 4.87 2.01 2.92
N SER A 169 4.36 1.13 3.77
CA SER A 169 2.95 0.81 3.99
C SER A 169 2.78 0.18 5.39
N PRO A 170 1.59 0.30 6.03
CA PRO A 170 0.35 0.84 5.50
C PRO A 170 0.23 2.36 5.62
N VAL A 171 -0.73 2.93 4.87
CA VAL A 171 -1.24 4.27 5.12
C VAL A 171 -2.12 4.22 6.35
N THR A 172 -1.77 5.00 7.38
CA THR A 172 -2.46 5.09 8.68
C THR A 172 -3.18 6.42 8.88
N ASP A 173 -3.25 7.23 7.80
CA ASP A 173 -4.05 8.46 7.79
C ASP A 173 -5.54 8.15 7.96
N VAL A 174 -6.26 8.98 8.69
CA VAL A 174 -7.71 8.92 8.84
C VAL A 174 -8.37 9.73 7.75
N ASN A 175 -9.12 9.10 6.83
CA ASN A 175 -9.74 9.78 5.69
C ASN A 175 -11.08 10.43 6.08
N ASN A 176 -11.03 11.48 6.88
CA ASN A 176 -12.17 12.21 7.40
C ASN A 176 -12.62 13.40 6.53
N ASN A 177 -11.87 13.72 5.48
CA ASN A 177 -12.22 14.78 4.51
C ASN A 177 -12.54 14.17 3.13
N PRO A 178 -13.81 14.22 2.69
CA PRO A 178 -14.23 13.73 1.37
C PRO A 178 -13.48 14.40 0.20
N ASN A 179 -12.98 15.62 0.39
CA ASN A 179 -12.26 16.38 -0.64
C ASN A 179 -10.76 16.10 -0.67
N ASN A 180 -10.27 15.18 0.16
CA ASN A 180 -8.84 14.87 0.18
C ASN A 180 -8.35 14.29 -1.16
N PRO A 181 -7.41 14.97 -1.85
CA PRO A 181 -7.02 14.61 -3.21
C PRO A 181 -6.01 13.46 -3.30
N ILE A 182 -5.43 13.01 -2.17
CA ILE A 182 -4.29 12.09 -2.19
C ILE A 182 -4.44 10.86 -1.29
N ILE A 183 -5.19 10.91 -0.19
CA ILE A 183 -5.40 9.77 0.71
C ILE A 183 -6.56 8.92 0.23
N ASN A 184 -7.80 9.33 0.39
CA ASN A 184 -8.99 8.67 -0.14
C ASN A 184 -8.93 7.13 0.08
N THR A 185 -9.08 6.32 -0.97
CA THR A 185 -9.05 4.84 -0.89
C THR A 185 -7.72 4.23 -0.43
N ARG A 186 -6.66 5.02 -0.26
CA ARG A 186 -5.39 4.56 0.31
C ARG A 186 -5.46 4.36 1.83
N SER A 187 -6.38 5.02 2.54
CA SER A 187 -6.67 4.81 3.96
C SER A 187 -7.59 3.61 4.19
N PHE A 188 -7.63 3.08 5.40
CA PHE A 188 -8.63 2.08 5.83
C PHE A 188 -10.00 2.69 6.11
N GLY A 189 -10.14 4.01 6.26
CA GLY A 189 -11.42 4.67 6.51
C GLY A 189 -11.31 5.97 7.31
N GLU A 190 -12.44 6.40 7.90
CA GLU A 190 -12.56 7.67 8.63
C GLU A 190 -12.53 7.53 10.16
N ASP A 191 -12.63 6.32 10.69
CA ASP A 191 -12.61 6.07 12.13
C ASP A 191 -11.19 5.75 12.61
N PRO A 192 -10.60 6.53 13.54
CA PRO A 192 -9.21 6.35 13.93
C PRO A 192 -8.92 5.03 14.66
N ASP A 193 -9.90 4.46 15.38
CA ASP A 193 -9.75 3.17 16.03
C ASP A 193 -9.74 2.02 15.02
N GLU A 194 -10.65 2.05 14.06
CA GLU A 194 -10.70 1.04 13.00
C GLU A 194 -9.47 1.14 12.09
N VAL A 195 -9.06 2.36 11.68
CA VAL A 195 -7.82 2.56 10.93
C VAL A 195 -6.64 1.97 11.69
N GLY A 196 -6.52 2.22 12.99
CA GLY A 196 -5.47 1.65 13.84
C GLY A 196 -5.51 0.12 13.90
N LYS A 197 -6.68 -0.49 14.08
CA LYS A 197 -6.85 -1.96 14.12
C LYS A 197 -6.44 -2.63 12.81
N PHE A 198 -6.92 -2.12 11.68
CA PHE A 198 -6.56 -2.66 10.37
C PHE A 198 -5.07 -2.45 10.06
N ALA A 199 -4.52 -1.28 10.40
CA ALA A 199 -3.10 -0.97 10.22
C ALA A 199 -2.21 -1.95 11.01
N VAL A 200 -2.55 -2.25 12.27
CA VAL A 200 -1.79 -3.22 13.10
C VAL A 200 -1.76 -4.59 12.47
N GLU A 201 -2.87 -5.11 11.98
CA GLU A 201 -2.89 -6.43 11.35
C GLU A 201 -2.12 -6.45 10.04
N TYR A 202 -2.17 -5.38 9.24
CA TYR A 202 -1.34 -5.25 8.03
C TYR A 202 0.16 -5.20 8.38
N ILE A 203 0.55 -4.40 9.40
CA ILE A 203 1.92 -4.32 9.92
C ILE A 203 2.40 -5.71 10.38
N ARG A 204 1.58 -6.43 11.15
CA ARG A 204 1.90 -7.80 11.58
C ARG A 204 2.09 -8.73 10.39
N GLY A 205 1.20 -8.66 9.38
CA GLY A 205 1.34 -9.41 8.15
C GLY A 205 2.69 -9.17 7.46
N LEU A 206 3.18 -7.92 7.44
CA LEU A 206 4.51 -7.60 6.92
C LEU A 206 5.62 -8.14 7.81
N GLN A 207 5.62 -7.81 9.10
CA GLN A 207 6.74 -8.05 10.02
C GLN A 207 6.91 -9.54 10.36
N ASP A 208 5.82 -10.28 10.55
CA ASP A 208 5.82 -11.73 10.78
C ASP A 208 6.41 -12.50 9.59
N ASN A 209 6.42 -11.90 8.40
CA ASN A 209 6.98 -12.50 7.17
C ASN A 209 8.29 -11.85 6.72
N GLY A 210 9.02 -11.24 7.67
CA GLY A 210 10.40 -10.80 7.50
C GLY A 210 10.58 -9.53 6.67
N MET A 211 9.56 -8.67 6.61
CA MET A 211 9.60 -7.37 5.93
C MET A 211 9.39 -6.24 6.93
N LEU A 212 10.11 -5.13 6.77
CA LEU A 212 9.91 -3.95 7.60
C LEU A 212 8.66 -3.19 7.16
N ALA A 213 7.91 -2.68 8.13
CA ALA A 213 6.67 -1.92 7.93
C ALA A 213 6.85 -0.43 8.26
N THR A 214 6.04 0.42 7.61
CA THR A 214 6.05 1.87 7.86
C THR A 214 4.63 2.40 8.01
N ALA A 215 4.30 2.99 9.16
CA ALA A 215 3.08 3.77 9.31
C ALA A 215 3.28 5.17 8.68
N LYS A 216 2.33 5.61 7.82
CA LYS A 216 2.44 6.88 7.10
C LYS A 216 1.07 7.55 6.90
N HIS A 217 1.02 8.87 6.79
CA HIS A 217 2.04 9.90 6.74
C HIS A 217 1.94 10.80 7.98
N PHE A 218 2.81 10.59 8.95
CA PHE A 218 2.79 11.33 10.23
C PHE A 218 2.97 12.85 10.01
N PRO A 219 2.23 13.73 10.72
CA PRO A 219 1.30 13.50 11.82
C PRO A 219 -0.16 13.21 11.41
N GLY A 220 -0.44 12.96 10.15
CA GLY A 220 -1.73 12.69 9.54
C GLY A 220 -1.97 13.58 8.33
N HIS A 221 -2.34 12.98 7.20
CA HIS A 221 -2.58 13.67 5.92
C HIS A 221 -4.03 13.57 5.47
N GLY A 222 -4.90 12.95 6.30
CA GLY A 222 -6.27 12.61 5.89
C GLY A 222 -7.23 13.79 5.77
N ASP A 223 -6.97 14.90 6.48
CA ASP A 223 -7.81 16.10 6.48
C ASP A 223 -7.26 17.25 5.62
N THR A 224 -6.32 16.98 4.74
CA THR A 224 -5.78 18.01 3.86
C THR A 224 -6.55 18.12 2.56
N GLU A 225 -6.69 19.34 2.03
CA GLU A 225 -7.32 19.64 0.73
C GLU A 225 -6.28 19.89 -0.38
N THR A 226 -5.00 19.74 -0.06
CA THR A 226 -3.88 19.97 -0.98
C THR A 226 -3.01 18.75 -1.03
N ASP A 227 -2.62 18.35 -2.23
CA ASP A 227 -1.64 17.30 -2.46
C ASP A 227 -0.22 17.82 -2.13
N SER A 228 0.43 17.18 -1.14
CA SER A 228 1.79 17.54 -0.70
C SER A 228 2.86 17.33 -1.77
N HIS A 229 2.57 16.56 -2.83
CA HIS A 229 3.44 16.47 -4.01
C HIS A 229 3.54 17.81 -4.75
N THR A 230 2.50 18.64 -4.69
CA THR A 230 2.44 19.93 -5.41
C THR A 230 2.80 21.12 -4.56
N SER A 231 2.38 21.16 -3.29
CA SER A 231 2.63 22.29 -2.37
C SER A 231 2.49 21.85 -0.91
N LEU A 232 2.87 22.74 0.03
CA LEU A 232 2.76 22.47 1.45
C LEU A 232 1.29 22.35 1.86
N ALA A 233 0.87 21.17 2.30
CA ALA A 233 -0.49 20.89 2.74
C ALA A 233 -0.69 21.27 4.22
N THR A 234 -1.89 21.79 4.55
CA THR A 234 -2.24 22.24 5.90
C THR A 234 -3.14 21.23 6.58
N ILE A 235 -2.85 20.92 7.85
CA ILE A 235 -3.76 20.21 8.75
C ILE A 235 -4.50 21.25 9.59
N PRO A 236 -5.81 21.48 9.37
CA PRO A 236 -6.59 22.45 10.12
C PRO A 236 -7.07 21.85 11.45
N SER A 237 -6.20 21.75 12.46
CA SER A 237 -6.55 21.04 13.71
C SER A 237 -6.07 21.78 14.95
N ASP A 238 -6.93 21.80 15.98
CA ASP A 238 -6.51 22.08 17.32
C ASP A 238 -5.81 20.85 17.96
N SER A 239 -5.13 21.05 19.07
CA SER A 239 -4.36 20.00 19.75
C SER A 239 -5.24 18.83 20.22
N ALA A 240 -6.44 19.06 20.72
CA ALA A 240 -7.30 18.00 21.25
C ALA A 240 -7.80 17.09 20.13
N ARG A 241 -8.23 17.69 19.02
CA ARG A 241 -8.64 16.95 17.83
C ARG A 241 -7.49 16.13 17.27
N LEU A 242 -6.30 16.72 17.13
CA LEU A 242 -5.14 16.04 16.56
C LEU A 242 -4.82 14.73 17.31
N TRP A 243 -4.83 14.76 18.67
CA TRP A 243 -4.59 13.58 19.49
C TRP A 243 -5.71 12.53 19.42
N SER A 244 -6.94 12.96 19.26
CA SER A 244 -8.10 12.05 19.21
C SER A 244 -8.35 11.45 17.84
N LEU A 245 -7.85 12.05 16.77
CA LEU A 245 -8.14 11.67 15.40
C LEU A 245 -6.84 11.32 14.64
N GLU A 246 -6.04 12.30 14.25
CA GLU A 246 -4.92 12.12 13.33
C GLU A 246 -3.78 11.28 13.92
N LEU A 247 -3.38 11.54 15.18
CA LEU A 247 -2.26 10.85 15.84
C LEU A 247 -2.64 9.48 16.42
N LYS A 248 -3.92 9.23 16.62
CA LYS A 248 -4.39 8.02 17.31
C LYS A 248 -4.00 6.72 16.60
N PRO A 249 -4.18 6.56 15.28
CA PRO A 249 -3.73 5.34 14.58
C PRO A 249 -2.22 5.13 14.64
N PHE A 250 -1.43 6.22 14.61
CA PHE A 250 0.02 6.13 14.78
C PHE A 250 0.41 5.64 16.16
N GLN A 251 -0.26 6.13 17.24
CA GLN A 251 -0.03 5.63 18.59
C GLN A 251 -0.36 4.14 18.71
N ILE A 252 -1.45 3.70 18.07
CA ILE A 252 -1.83 2.28 18.04
C ILE A 252 -0.74 1.46 17.30
N ALA A 253 -0.23 1.93 16.16
CA ALA A 253 0.83 1.28 15.42
C ALA A 253 2.16 1.24 16.19
N ILE A 254 2.52 2.32 16.92
CA ILE A 254 3.70 2.38 17.80
C ILE A 254 3.59 1.32 18.89
N ASN A 255 2.45 1.26 19.57
CA ASN A 255 2.20 0.30 20.65
C ASN A 255 2.25 -1.16 20.14
N ALA A 256 1.95 -1.38 18.87
CA ALA A 256 2.06 -2.69 18.19
C ALA A 256 3.47 -3.00 17.69
N GLY A 257 4.44 -2.08 17.83
CA GLY A 257 5.84 -2.29 17.46
C GLY A 257 6.15 -2.14 15.97
N VAL A 258 5.56 -1.14 15.31
CA VAL A 258 5.91 -0.80 13.92
C VAL A 258 7.39 -0.42 13.80
N ASP A 259 8.07 -0.86 12.74
CA ASP A 259 9.50 -0.64 12.53
C ASP A 259 9.86 0.81 12.24
N ALA A 260 9.01 1.47 11.45
CA ALA A 260 9.27 2.82 10.99
C ALA A 260 8.02 3.69 10.92
N ILE A 261 8.23 5.00 10.98
CA ILE A 261 7.21 6.02 10.71
C ILE A 261 7.73 6.97 9.64
N MET A 262 6.92 7.22 8.62
CA MET A 262 7.22 8.22 7.58
C MET A 262 6.57 9.55 7.94
N VAL A 263 7.38 10.61 7.95
CA VAL A 263 6.93 11.97 8.27
C VAL A 263 6.61 12.74 6.98
N ALA A 264 5.39 13.24 6.89
CA ALA A 264 4.87 13.97 5.73
C ALA A 264 5.38 15.42 5.64
N HIS A 265 5.25 15.97 4.42
CA HIS A 265 5.45 17.41 4.17
C HIS A 265 4.15 18.18 4.35
N VAL A 266 3.61 18.15 5.56
CA VAL A 266 2.42 18.88 5.98
C VAL A 266 2.74 19.80 7.13
N HIS A 267 1.96 20.85 7.34
CA HIS A 267 2.14 21.73 8.50
C HIS A 267 0.83 21.96 9.25
N SER A 268 0.95 22.30 10.53
CA SER A 268 -0.16 22.72 11.39
C SER A 268 0.21 24.08 12.00
N PRO A 269 -0.22 25.18 11.39
CA PRO A 269 0.22 26.53 11.78
C PRO A 269 -0.19 26.90 13.19
N ASP A 270 -1.28 26.32 13.70
CA ASP A 270 -1.82 26.65 15.02
C ASP A 270 -1.09 25.93 16.17
N LEU A 271 -0.30 24.90 15.89
CA LEU A 271 0.29 24.04 16.91
C LEU A 271 1.80 24.14 17.01
N GLN A 272 2.48 24.46 15.93
CA GLN A 272 3.95 24.51 15.93
C GLN A 272 4.49 25.94 16.00
N PRO A 273 5.62 26.16 16.68
CA PRO A 273 6.18 27.52 16.85
C PRO A 273 6.54 28.23 15.55
N ASN A 274 6.92 27.47 14.50
CA ASN A 274 7.18 27.99 13.17
C ASN A 274 6.09 27.49 12.20
N ALA A 275 5.08 28.31 11.99
CA ALA A 275 3.86 27.99 11.24
C ALA A 275 4.10 27.48 9.80
N ASN A 276 5.20 27.87 9.16
CA ASN A 276 5.48 27.53 7.75
C ASN A 276 6.40 26.33 7.58
N LEU A 277 6.90 25.73 8.67
CA LEU A 277 7.85 24.63 8.58
C LEU A 277 7.08 23.30 8.42
N PRO A 278 7.34 22.48 7.38
CA PRO A 278 6.72 21.17 7.26
C PRO A 278 7.15 20.24 8.41
N ALA A 279 6.29 19.31 8.79
CA ALA A 279 6.52 18.39 9.90
C ALA A 279 7.85 17.65 9.77
N THR A 280 8.24 17.24 8.58
CA THR A 280 9.52 16.60 8.27
C THR A 280 10.75 17.42 8.69
N LEU A 281 10.65 18.75 8.68
CA LEU A 281 11.73 19.65 9.04
C LEU A 281 11.60 20.21 10.47
N SER A 282 10.57 19.82 11.20
CA SER A 282 10.19 20.41 12.49
C SER A 282 10.62 19.55 13.68
N PRO A 283 11.56 20.02 14.54
CA PRO A 283 11.88 19.34 15.78
C PRO A 283 10.67 19.18 16.71
N PHE A 284 9.69 20.10 16.64
CA PHE A 284 8.46 19.98 17.39
C PHE A 284 7.70 18.67 17.08
N TRP A 285 7.55 18.34 15.77
CA TRP A 285 6.83 17.15 15.35
C TRP A 285 7.66 15.88 15.52
N VAL A 286 8.90 15.89 15.02
CA VAL A 286 9.72 14.67 14.93
C VAL A 286 10.28 14.28 16.30
N THR A 287 10.94 15.20 16.99
CA THR A 287 11.49 14.93 18.33
C THR A 287 10.41 15.08 19.41
N GLY A 288 9.77 16.25 19.50
CA GLY A 288 8.88 16.56 20.62
C GLY A 288 7.61 15.74 20.66
N VAL A 289 6.94 15.52 19.51
CA VAL A 289 5.70 14.73 19.49
C VAL A 289 6.02 13.26 19.27
N LEU A 290 6.69 12.88 18.19
CA LEU A 290 6.83 11.48 17.81
C LEU A 290 7.79 10.72 18.73
N ARG A 291 9.00 11.24 19.00
CA ARG A 291 9.96 10.58 19.89
C ARG A 291 9.58 10.66 21.36
N GLU A 292 9.36 11.88 21.87
CA GLU A 292 9.23 12.11 23.31
C GLU A 292 7.84 11.82 23.84
N LYS A 293 6.78 12.38 23.21
CA LYS A 293 5.40 12.23 23.71
C LYS A 293 4.78 10.89 23.34
N MET A 294 5.00 10.39 22.11
CA MET A 294 4.46 9.13 21.66
C MET A 294 5.37 7.94 21.95
N GLY A 295 6.64 8.18 22.32
CA GLY A 295 7.60 7.14 22.70
C GLY A 295 8.08 6.26 21.56
N PHE A 296 8.19 6.78 20.34
CA PHE A 296 8.62 6.00 19.20
C PHE A 296 10.14 5.88 19.11
N ASP A 297 10.68 4.66 19.22
CA ASP A 297 12.13 4.39 19.16
C ASP A 297 12.61 3.81 17.82
N GLY A 298 11.71 3.45 16.91
CA GLY A 298 12.03 2.91 15.59
C GLY A 298 12.64 3.93 14.65
N VAL A 299 12.78 3.59 13.38
CA VAL A 299 13.35 4.48 12.36
C VAL A 299 12.33 5.52 11.90
N ILE A 300 12.74 6.78 11.86
CA ILE A 300 11.95 7.86 11.25
C ILE A 300 12.49 8.14 9.86
N VAL A 301 11.64 7.92 8.86
CA VAL A 301 11.96 8.20 7.46
C VAL A 301 11.22 9.46 7.00
N THR A 302 11.86 10.27 6.17
CA THR A 302 11.18 11.40 5.51
C THR A 302 10.26 10.89 4.41
N ASP A 303 9.19 11.59 4.10
CA ASP A 303 8.61 11.49 2.76
C ASP A 303 9.61 12.00 1.71
N ALA A 304 9.32 11.83 0.43
CA ALA A 304 10.25 12.14 -0.65
C ALA A 304 10.66 13.63 -0.63
N MET A 305 11.93 13.91 -0.34
CA MET A 305 12.47 15.28 -0.24
C MET A 305 12.36 16.07 -1.54
N ALA A 306 12.10 15.38 -2.66
CA ALA A 306 11.86 15.95 -3.98
C ALA A 306 10.46 16.57 -4.16
N MET A 307 9.54 16.37 -3.22
CA MET A 307 8.16 16.85 -3.33
C MET A 307 8.03 18.37 -3.18
N GLY A 308 7.00 18.94 -3.83
CA GLY A 308 6.75 20.38 -3.86
C GLY A 308 6.49 21.00 -2.48
N GLY A 309 5.99 20.22 -1.52
CA GLY A 309 5.82 20.63 -0.13
C GLY A 309 7.12 21.09 0.54
N VAL A 310 8.29 20.63 0.06
CA VAL A 310 9.62 21.06 0.51
C VAL A 310 10.29 21.95 -0.52
N THR A 311 10.43 21.48 -1.76
CA THR A 311 11.32 22.09 -2.76
C THR A 311 10.90 23.48 -3.22
N ARG A 312 9.62 23.85 -3.06
CA ARG A 312 9.13 25.19 -3.40
C ARG A 312 9.60 26.28 -2.44
N ASN A 313 9.85 25.91 -1.17
CA ASN A 313 10.10 26.88 -0.11
C ASN A 313 11.51 26.80 0.49
N TYR A 314 12.22 25.68 0.30
CA TYR A 314 13.50 25.40 0.94
C TYR A 314 14.52 24.88 -0.07
N SER A 315 15.78 25.30 0.11
CA SER A 315 16.89 24.71 -0.63
C SER A 315 17.19 23.29 -0.14
N ASP A 316 17.79 22.46 -1.01
CA ASP A 316 18.16 21.08 -0.67
C ASP A 316 19.01 21.01 0.62
N ALA A 317 20.00 21.91 0.76
CA ALA A 317 20.87 21.94 1.93
C ALA A 317 20.08 22.30 3.22
N TYR A 318 19.22 23.32 3.15
CA TYR A 318 18.38 23.71 4.29
C TYR A 318 17.47 22.55 4.71
N ALA A 319 16.75 21.97 3.76
CA ALA A 319 15.81 20.89 4.02
C ALA A 319 16.51 19.66 4.62
N LEU A 320 17.66 19.26 4.04
CA LEU A 320 18.44 18.11 4.52
C LEU A 320 18.94 18.31 5.97
N ILE A 321 19.56 19.45 6.25
CA ILE A 321 20.09 19.75 7.60
C ILE A 321 18.95 19.79 8.63
N HIS A 322 17.82 20.42 8.28
CA HIS A 322 16.71 20.55 9.20
C HIS A 322 15.98 19.21 9.43
N ALA A 323 15.84 18.36 8.41
CA ALA A 323 15.27 17.02 8.58
C ALA A 323 16.12 16.15 9.53
N ILE A 324 17.44 16.16 9.37
CA ILE A 324 18.37 15.42 10.24
C ILE A 324 18.33 15.97 11.68
N ASN A 325 18.35 17.28 11.86
CA ASN A 325 18.28 17.92 13.17
C ASN A 325 16.89 17.81 13.83
N ALA A 326 15.83 17.69 13.00
CA ALA A 326 14.49 17.37 13.52
C ALA A 326 14.41 15.97 14.12
N GLY A 327 15.28 15.05 13.72
CA GLY A 327 15.35 13.68 14.22
C GLY A 327 15.04 12.59 13.19
N CYS A 328 14.95 12.92 11.89
CA CYS A 328 14.80 11.93 10.82
C CYS A 328 16.08 11.10 10.66
N ASP A 329 15.94 9.78 10.56
CA ASP A 329 17.05 8.83 10.49
C ASP A 329 17.38 8.41 9.05
N PHE A 330 16.39 8.44 8.13
CA PHE A 330 16.51 7.96 6.76
C PHE A 330 15.89 8.97 5.81
N ILE A 331 16.67 9.45 4.85
CA ILE A 331 16.32 10.57 3.98
C ILE A 331 15.98 10.05 2.59
N LEU A 332 14.69 10.09 2.25
CA LEU A 332 14.16 9.51 1.02
C LEU A 332 14.33 10.45 -0.18
N GLN A 333 14.72 9.89 -1.32
CA GLN A 333 14.79 10.57 -2.62
C GLN A 333 15.64 11.84 -2.64
N ASN A 334 16.92 11.73 -2.25
CA ASN A 334 17.90 12.75 -2.53
C ASN A 334 18.25 12.76 -4.03
N TYR A 335 18.17 13.90 -4.68
CA TYR A 335 18.50 14.05 -6.09
C TYR A 335 19.98 13.75 -6.39
N ASN A 336 20.87 14.07 -5.45
CA ASN A 336 22.30 13.84 -5.57
C ASN A 336 22.87 13.41 -4.21
N VAL A 337 22.97 12.10 -4.02
CA VAL A 337 23.39 11.49 -2.76
C VAL A 337 24.80 11.97 -2.37
N LYS A 338 25.76 12.03 -3.31
CA LYS A 338 27.12 12.49 -3.02
C LYS A 338 27.13 13.93 -2.49
N LYS A 339 26.42 14.83 -3.17
CA LYS A 339 26.27 16.23 -2.72
C LYS A 339 25.62 16.31 -1.35
N SER A 340 24.65 15.45 -1.06
CA SER A 340 23.99 15.40 0.25
C SER A 340 24.94 14.96 1.36
N ILE A 341 25.81 13.99 1.09
CA ILE A 341 26.86 13.57 2.03
C ILE A 341 27.81 14.74 2.31
N ASP A 342 28.28 15.45 1.26
CA ASP A 342 29.17 16.60 1.41
C ASP A 342 28.54 17.74 2.23
N ILE A 343 27.23 18.01 2.03
CA ILE A 343 26.47 19.02 2.81
C ILE A 343 26.41 18.64 4.29
N VAL A 344 26.14 17.37 4.60
CA VAL A 344 26.01 16.91 5.99
C VAL A 344 27.38 16.92 6.68
N GLU A 345 28.43 16.49 6.00
CA GLU A 345 29.81 16.53 6.52
C GLU A 345 30.24 17.98 6.84
N ASP A 346 30.03 18.93 5.94
CA ASP A 346 30.29 20.36 6.16
C ASP A 346 29.47 20.93 7.34
N ALA A 347 28.20 20.48 7.49
CA ALA A 347 27.35 20.89 8.61
C ALA A 347 27.85 20.34 9.96
N ILE A 348 28.45 19.16 9.98
CA ILE A 348 29.07 18.57 11.18
C ILE A 348 30.36 19.34 11.54
N GLU A 349 31.22 19.61 10.57
CA GLU A 349 32.45 20.40 10.78
C GLU A 349 32.15 21.80 11.35
N LYS A 350 31.02 22.39 10.96
CA LYS A 350 30.54 23.68 11.48
C LYS A 350 29.76 23.57 12.82
N GLY A 351 29.59 22.37 13.38
CA GLY A 351 28.86 22.14 14.62
C GLY A 351 27.35 22.37 14.50
N ILE A 352 26.77 22.35 13.28
CA ILE A 352 25.34 22.51 13.02
C ILE A 352 24.61 21.17 13.25
N ILE A 353 25.24 20.05 12.91
CA ILE A 353 24.77 18.69 13.18
C ILE A 353 25.80 18.02 14.10
N SER A 354 25.38 17.28 15.11
CA SER A 354 26.29 16.53 15.98
C SER A 354 26.63 15.16 15.37
N GLU A 355 27.86 14.68 15.58
CA GLU A 355 28.25 13.31 15.19
C GLU A 355 27.41 12.26 15.92
N GLU A 356 26.98 12.52 17.16
CA GLU A 356 26.11 11.63 17.94
C GLU A 356 24.80 11.38 17.21
N ARG A 357 24.18 12.43 16.63
CA ARG A 357 22.95 12.32 15.82
C ARG A 357 23.15 11.41 14.61
N ILE A 358 24.29 11.50 13.95
CA ILE A 358 24.61 10.64 12.79
C ILE A 358 24.85 9.19 13.25
N ASN A 359 25.60 9.02 14.35
CA ASN A 359 25.86 7.69 14.93
C ASN A 359 24.55 6.98 15.32
N ASP A 360 23.61 7.69 15.96
CA ASP A 360 22.30 7.15 16.34
C ASP A 360 21.49 6.71 15.11
N ALA A 361 21.37 7.56 14.09
CA ALA A 361 20.66 7.24 12.86
C ALA A 361 21.28 6.05 12.12
N ALA A 362 22.58 6.09 11.90
CA ALA A 362 23.29 5.02 11.19
C ALA A 362 23.16 3.66 11.92
N LEU A 363 23.23 3.67 13.26
CA LEU A 363 23.04 2.44 14.04
C LEU A 363 21.62 1.87 13.91
N LYS A 364 20.59 2.72 13.94
CA LYS A 364 19.20 2.30 13.71
C LYS A 364 19.02 1.67 12.33
N ILE A 365 19.59 2.26 11.28
CA ILE A 365 19.54 1.71 9.92
C ILE A 365 20.28 0.37 9.84
N LEU A 366 21.45 0.25 10.45
CA LEU A 366 22.19 -1.02 10.49
C LEU A 366 21.41 -2.11 11.24
N LYS A 367 20.74 -1.77 12.35
CA LYS A 367 19.87 -2.71 13.08
C LYS A 367 18.67 -3.17 12.22
N MET A 368 18.08 -2.28 11.40
CA MET A 368 17.05 -2.69 10.45
C MET A 368 17.58 -3.66 9.40
N LYS A 369 18.79 -3.42 8.86
CA LYS A 369 19.45 -4.33 7.91
C LYS A 369 19.70 -5.70 8.54
N GLU A 370 20.16 -5.74 9.79
CA GLU A 370 20.35 -6.97 10.56
C GLU A 370 19.00 -7.69 10.82
N LYS A 371 17.95 -6.96 11.20
CA LYS A 371 16.61 -7.50 11.44
C LYS A 371 16.05 -8.25 10.23
N VAL A 372 16.27 -7.76 9.01
CA VAL A 372 15.82 -8.41 7.77
C VAL A 372 16.81 -9.43 7.20
N GLY A 373 17.90 -9.69 7.92
CA GLY A 373 18.89 -10.73 7.58
C GLY A 373 19.85 -10.36 6.45
N LEU A 374 20.00 -9.07 6.13
CA LEU A 374 20.92 -8.59 5.10
C LEU A 374 22.40 -8.87 5.43
N ASP A 375 22.73 -8.98 6.71
CA ASP A 375 24.05 -9.38 7.20
C ASP A 375 24.43 -10.84 6.83
N LYS A 376 23.42 -11.69 6.58
CA LYS A 376 23.59 -13.12 6.30
C LYS A 376 23.31 -13.47 4.84
N GLN A 377 22.25 -12.89 4.28
CA GLN A 377 21.74 -13.24 2.94
C GLN A 377 21.32 -11.99 2.16
N PRO A 378 22.27 -11.25 1.56
CA PRO A 378 21.95 -10.07 0.76
C PRO A 378 21.49 -10.38 -0.67
N PHE A 379 21.68 -11.63 -1.15
CA PHE A 379 21.43 -12.02 -2.53
C PHE A 379 20.09 -12.73 -2.72
N ILE A 380 19.51 -12.56 -3.90
CA ILE A 380 18.19 -13.07 -4.27
C ILE A 380 18.35 -14.14 -5.35
N SER A 381 17.55 -15.21 -5.24
CA SER A 381 17.52 -16.30 -6.21
C SER A 381 16.30 -16.17 -7.13
N MET A 382 16.52 -16.15 -8.44
CA MET A 382 15.45 -16.24 -9.45
C MET A 382 14.58 -17.49 -9.27
N SER A 383 15.19 -18.61 -8.86
CA SER A 383 14.47 -19.86 -8.59
C SER A 383 13.46 -19.71 -7.44
N ASP A 384 13.83 -18.97 -6.38
CA ASP A 384 12.95 -18.77 -5.24
C ASP A 384 11.88 -17.74 -5.54
N SER A 385 12.20 -16.67 -6.30
CA SER A 385 11.21 -15.69 -6.77
C SER A 385 10.10 -16.36 -7.57
N ARG A 386 10.43 -17.27 -8.49
CA ARG A 386 9.44 -18.02 -9.29
C ARG A 386 8.50 -18.92 -8.47
N LYS A 387 8.90 -19.34 -7.27
CA LYS A 387 8.06 -20.15 -6.38
C LYS A 387 7.05 -19.33 -5.58
N ILE A 388 7.27 -18.01 -5.48
CA ILE A 388 6.51 -17.13 -4.60
C ILE A 388 5.60 -16.16 -5.39
N LEU A 389 6.15 -15.51 -6.44
CA LEU A 389 5.41 -14.46 -7.15
C LEU A 389 4.16 -15.00 -7.84
N GLY A 390 3.03 -14.32 -7.65
CA GLY A 390 1.77 -14.59 -8.33
C GLY A 390 1.16 -15.95 -8.02
N LYS A 391 1.39 -16.53 -6.83
CA LYS A 391 0.81 -17.81 -6.45
C LYS A 391 -0.71 -17.80 -6.56
N ASN A 392 -1.30 -18.93 -7.01
CA ASN A 392 -2.76 -19.08 -7.08
C ASN A 392 -3.44 -18.88 -5.72
N GLU A 393 -2.81 -19.30 -4.61
CA GLU A 393 -3.28 -19.03 -3.25
C GLU A 393 -3.43 -17.52 -2.99
N PHE A 394 -2.44 -16.73 -3.36
CA PHE A 394 -2.46 -15.28 -3.17
C PHE A 394 -3.53 -14.61 -4.04
N ASN A 395 -3.65 -15.05 -5.29
CA ASN A 395 -4.68 -14.56 -6.20
C ASN A 395 -6.11 -14.91 -5.71
N LYS A 396 -6.30 -16.08 -5.07
CA LYS A 396 -7.59 -16.43 -4.44
C LYS A 396 -7.91 -15.49 -3.28
N ILE A 397 -6.97 -15.24 -2.38
CA ILE A 397 -7.16 -14.31 -1.26
C ILE A 397 -7.46 -12.90 -1.78
N ALA A 398 -6.72 -12.42 -2.78
CA ALA A 398 -6.98 -11.12 -3.40
C ALA A 398 -8.40 -11.05 -4.01
N MET A 399 -8.85 -12.11 -4.67
CA MET A 399 -10.20 -12.22 -5.23
C MET A 399 -11.27 -12.26 -4.13
N ASP A 400 -11.03 -12.97 -3.02
CA ASP A 400 -11.94 -13.04 -1.87
C ASP A 400 -12.10 -11.66 -1.22
N ILE A 401 -11.01 -10.93 -1.03
CA ILE A 401 -11.04 -9.55 -0.56
C ILE A 401 -11.85 -8.69 -1.52
N ALA A 402 -11.55 -8.75 -2.82
CA ALA A 402 -12.22 -7.96 -3.84
C ALA A 402 -13.73 -8.24 -3.87
N ALA A 403 -14.14 -9.51 -3.89
CA ALA A 403 -15.54 -9.91 -3.91
C ALA A 403 -16.31 -9.40 -2.68
N LYS A 404 -15.73 -9.54 -1.49
CA LYS A 404 -16.36 -9.12 -0.22
C LYS A 404 -16.32 -7.62 0.03
N SER A 405 -15.47 -6.88 -0.67
CA SER A 405 -15.34 -5.43 -0.51
C SER A 405 -16.32 -4.62 -1.35
N ILE A 406 -16.86 -5.18 -2.42
CA ILE A 406 -17.80 -4.49 -3.30
C ILE A 406 -19.03 -4.08 -2.50
N THR A 407 -19.28 -2.77 -2.44
CA THR A 407 -20.31 -2.17 -1.60
C THR A 407 -21.41 -1.55 -2.45
N LEU A 408 -22.62 -2.10 -2.36
CA LEU A 408 -23.82 -1.52 -2.97
C LEU A 408 -24.36 -0.44 -2.05
N VAL A 409 -24.26 0.82 -2.45
CA VAL A 409 -24.68 1.98 -1.65
C VAL A 409 -26.12 2.37 -1.96
N LYS A 410 -26.50 2.30 -3.24
CA LYS A 410 -27.81 2.75 -3.71
C LYS A 410 -28.36 1.80 -4.78
N ASN A 411 -29.64 1.42 -4.67
CA ASN A 411 -30.34 0.55 -5.62
C ASN A 411 -31.82 0.95 -5.71
N GLU A 412 -32.07 2.19 -6.13
CA GLU A 412 -33.42 2.67 -6.41
C GLU A 412 -33.92 2.05 -7.72
N ASN A 413 -35.24 1.94 -7.85
CA ASN A 413 -35.91 1.33 -9.00
C ASN A 413 -35.57 -0.16 -9.25
N ALA A 414 -34.93 -0.84 -8.29
CA ALA A 414 -34.52 -2.24 -8.41
C ALA A 414 -33.68 -2.53 -9.68
N ILE A 415 -32.69 -1.67 -9.96
CA ILE A 415 -31.77 -1.84 -11.10
C ILE A 415 -30.99 -3.16 -10.98
N LEU A 416 -30.68 -3.55 -9.75
CA LEU A 416 -30.10 -4.84 -9.43
C LEU A 416 -31.11 -5.73 -8.69
N PRO A 417 -31.14 -7.04 -8.96
CA PRO A 417 -30.30 -7.77 -9.92
C PRO A 417 -30.59 -7.36 -11.36
N LEU A 418 -29.54 -7.40 -12.21
CA LEU A 418 -29.69 -7.06 -13.62
C LEU A 418 -30.70 -8.00 -14.28
N THR A 419 -31.83 -7.46 -14.73
CA THR A 419 -32.82 -8.20 -15.47
C THR A 419 -32.90 -7.61 -16.87
N LEU A 420 -32.52 -8.37 -17.88
CA LEU A 420 -32.55 -7.97 -19.27
C LEU A 420 -33.55 -8.84 -20.03
N GLU A 421 -34.34 -8.22 -20.88
CA GLU A 421 -35.22 -8.98 -21.81
C GLU A 421 -34.36 -9.69 -22.87
N GLU A 422 -34.88 -10.70 -23.51
CA GLU A 422 -34.20 -11.44 -24.58
C GLU A 422 -33.81 -10.46 -25.71
N ASN A 423 -32.53 -10.35 -26.00
CA ASN A 423 -31.89 -9.40 -26.96
C ASN A 423 -31.92 -7.91 -26.56
N GLU A 424 -32.31 -7.56 -25.35
CA GLU A 424 -32.17 -6.18 -24.87
C GLU A 424 -30.71 -5.75 -24.88
N GLU A 425 -30.45 -4.54 -25.39
CA GLU A 425 -29.09 -3.98 -25.47
C GLU A 425 -28.75 -3.29 -24.14
N LEU A 426 -27.74 -3.81 -23.42
CA LEU A 426 -27.13 -3.14 -22.27
C LEU A 426 -26.06 -2.16 -22.73
N ILE A 427 -26.20 -0.90 -22.39
CA ILE A 427 -25.18 0.11 -22.69
C ILE A 427 -24.17 0.16 -21.55
N VAL A 428 -22.90 -0.07 -21.85
CA VAL A 428 -21.81 0.03 -20.87
C VAL A 428 -20.86 1.14 -21.31
N ILE A 429 -20.67 2.13 -20.45
CA ILE A 429 -19.81 3.29 -20.71
C ILE A 429 -18.66 3.28 -19.73
N ASP A 430 -17.43 3.17 -20.23
CA ASP A 430 -16.20 3.30 -19.44
C ASP A 430 -15.74 4.77 -19.48
N ILE A 431 -15.68 5.45 -18.33
CA ILE A 431 -15.33 6.85 -18.19
C ILE A 431 -13.99 6.97 -17.48
N TYR A 432 -13.01 7.55 -18.16
CA TYR A 432 -11.66 7.74 -17.65
C TYR A 432 -11.36 9.21 -17.37
N ASP A 433 -10.72 9.48 -16.23
CA ASP A 433 -10.27 10.81 -15.82
C ASP A 433 -8.81 11.11 -16.20
N HIS A 434 -8.30 10.40 -17.22
CA HIS A 434 -6.99 10.57 -17.82
C HIS A 434 -7.12 10.68 -19.34
N PRO A 435 -6.37 11.57 -19.99
CA PRO A 435 -6.46 11.74 -21.43
C PRO A 435 -5.89 10.54 -22.20
N ASN A 436 -6.40 10.33 -23.40
CA ASN A 436 -5.99 9.29 -24.34
C ASN A 436 -6.16 7.86 -23.81
N ASN A 437 -7.22 7.61 -23.04
CA ASN A 437 -7.57 6.27 -22.56
C ASN A 437 -8.96 5.86 -23.06
N HIS A 438 -8.99 5.17 -24.19
CA HIS A 438 -10.21 4.59 -24.79
C HIS A 438 -10.19 3.05 -24.77
N ASP A 439 -9.44 2.46 -23.84
CA ASP A 439 -9.42 1.01 -23.68
C ASP A 439 -10.71 0.53 -23.02
N GLU A 440 -11.29 -0.52 -23.60
CA GLU A 440 -12.42 -1.20 -22.98
C GLU A 440 -12.01 -1.86 -21.67
N SER A 441 -12.74 -1.59 -20.60
CA SER A 441 -12.44 -2.11 -19.25
C SER A 441 -12.54 -3.64 -19.17
N LEU A 442 -11.91 -4.24 -18.15
CA LEU A 442 -12.05 -5.67 -17.90
C LEU A 442 -13.48 -6.03 -17.45
N THR A 443 -14.19 -5.10 -16.81
CA THR A 443 -15.59 -5.26 -16.47
C THR A 443 -16.43 -5.40 -17.74
N THR A 444 -16.30 -4.48 -18.68
CA THR A 444 -17.03 -4.51 -19.96
C THR A 444 -16.68 -5.75 -20.78
N LYS A 445 -15.37 -6.06 -20.93
CA LYS A 445 -14.91 -7.30 -21.60
C LYS A 445 -15.46 -8.57 -20.95
N GLY A 446 -15.50 -8.58 -19.60
CA GLY A 446 -16.03 -9.71 -18.84
C GLY A 446 -17.52 -9.93 -19.11
N LEU A 447 -18.34 -8.90 -19.01
CA LEU A 447 -19.78 -8.98 -19.26
C LEU A 447 -20.08 -9.46 -20.70
N LYS A 448 -19.35 -8.97 -21.71
CA LYS A 448 -19.47 -9.46 -23.11
C LYS A 448 -19.18 -10.95 -23.26
N ARG A 449 -18.17 -11.46 -22.54
CA ARG A 449 -17.79 -12.89 -22.58
C ARG A 449 -18.89 -13.81 -22.03
N PHE A 450 -19.71 -13.31 -21.14
CA PHE A 450 -20.87 -14.05 -20.63
C PHE A 450 -22.10 -14.02 -21.56
N GLY A 451 -21.99 -13.44 -22.76
CA GLY A 451 -23.02 -13.50 -23.78
C GLY A 451 -24.07 -12.39 -23.69
N LEU A 452 -23.89 -11.39 -22.82
CA LEU A 452 -24.77 -10.22 -22.77
C LEU A 452 -24.67 -9.42 -24.08
N ASN A 453 -25.81 -8.94 -24.59
CA ASN A 453 -25.86 -8.04 -25.75
C ASN A 453 -25.41 -6.63 -25.30
N ILE A 454 -24.12 -6.32 -25.44
CA ILE A 454 -23.53 -5.09 -24.90
C ILE A 454 -23.09 -4.17 -26.03
N ARG A 455 -23.60 -2.94 -25.97
CA ARG A 455 -23.04 -1.80 -26.65
C ARG A 455 -22.07 -1.08 -25.72
N SER A 456 -20.77 -1.14 -26.03
CA SER A 456 -19.74 -0.49 -25.21
C SER A 456 -19.30 0.84 -25.83
N LEU A 457 -19.09 1.82 -24.96
CA LEU A 457 -18.57 3.15 -25.27
C LEU A 457 -17.44 3.47 -24.30
N GLN A 458 -16.40 4.14 -24.79
CA GLN A 458 -15.29 4.62 -23.98
C GLN A 458 -15.15 6.12 -24.17
N VAL A 459 -15.00 6.84 -23.06
CA VAL A 459 -14.81 8.31 -23.05
C VAL A 459 -13.74 8.70 -22.04
N ASP A 460 -13.00 9.74 -22.36
CA ASP A 460 -11.97 10.28 -21.47
C ASP A 460 -12.01 11.80 -21.35
N GLU A 461 -11.16 12.37 -20.48
CA GLU A 461 -11.16 13.82 -20.22
C GLU A 461 -10.71 14.67 -21.41
N SER A 462 -10.07 14.10 -22.43
CA SER A 462 -9.66 14.82 -23.66
C SER A 462 -10.76 14.91 -24.71
N ASP A 463 -11.86 14.17 -24.55
CA ASP A 463 -12.98 14.19 -25.46
C ASP A 463 -13.73 15.53 -25.42
N SER A 464 -14.16 16.01 -26.59
CA SER A 464 -14.88 17.26 -26.68
C SER A 464 -16.33 17.16 -26.21
N THR A 465 -16.90 18.25 -25.73
CA THR A 465 -18.34 18.33 -25.37
C THR A 465 -19.25 17.90 -26.52
N LEU A 466 -18.90 18.21 -27.76
CA LEU A 466 -19.63 17.77 -28.96
C LEU A 466 -19.62 16.24 -29.11
N TYR A 467 -18.54 15.59 -28.71
CA TYR A 467 -18.47 14.13 -28.74
C TYR A 467 -19.42 13.51 -27.71
N TYR A 468 -19.44 14.03 -26.48
CA TYR A 468 -20.39 13.62 -25.45
C TYR A 468 -21.84 13.83 -25.88
N GLU A 469 -22.18 14.99 -26.47
CA GLU A 469 -23.51 15.26 -27.05
C GLU A 469 -23.88 14.26 -28.17
N SER A 470 -22.91 13.88 -29.00
CA SER A 470 -23.14 12.90 -30.06
C SER A 470 -23.50 11.53 -29.52
N ILE A 471 -22.81 11.10 -28.44
CA ILE A 471 -23.11 9.86 -27.74
C ILE A 471 -24.54 9.91 -27.15
N LEU A 472 -24.89 10.97 -26.42
CA LEU A 472 -26.22 11.15 -25.82
C LEU A 472 -27.36 11.01 -26.85
N LYS A 473 -27.19 11.51 -28.07
CA LYS A 473 -28.20 11.38 -29.14
C LYS A 473 -28.44 9.94 -29.57
N THR A 474 -27.47 9.06 -29.37
CA THR A 474 -27.54 7.65 -29.79
C THR A 474 -28.11 6.74 -28.71
N ILE A 475 -28.20 7.19 -27.47
CA ILE A 475 -28.72 6.41 -26.33
C ILE A 475 -30.25 6.49 -26.34
N PRO A 476 -30.97 5.34 -26.34
CA PRO A 476 -32.43 5.35 -26.23
C PRO A 476 -32.94 5.87 -24.88
N GLU A 477 -34.18 6.36 -24.84
CA GLU A 477 -34.84 6.73 -23.58
C GLU A 477 -35.03 5.47 -22.71
N ASN A 478 -34.76 5.60 -21.41
CA ASN A 478 -34.86 4.55 -20.40
C ASN A 478 -34.03 3.28 -20.68
N ALA A 479 -32.99 3.37 -21.54
CA ALA A 479 -32.08 2.26 -21.75
C ALA A 479 -31.38 1.83 -20.43
N PRO A 480 -31.12 0.51 -20.22
CA PRO A 480 -30.28 0.08 -19.11
C PRO A 480 -28.83 0.49 -19.37
N ILE A 481 -28.24 1.21 -18.40
CA ILE A 481 -26.90 1.79 -18.54
C ILE A 481 -26.02 1.40 -17.34
N ILE A 482 -24.84 0.87 -17.59
CA ILE A 482 -23.76 0.75 -16.60
C ILE A 482 -22.70 1.79 -16.93
N LEU A 483 -22.36 2.62 -15.96
CA LEU A 483 -21.28 3.59 -16.02
C LEU A 483 -20.10 3.11 -15.16
N ASN A 484 -19.01 2.70 -15.75
CA ASN A 484 -17.77 2.39 -15.04
C ASN A 484 -16.92 3.65 -14.95
N SER A 485 -16.83 4.28 -13.78
CA SER A 485 -16.01 5.45 -13.56
C SER A 485 -14.65 5.09 -12.97
N PHE A 486 -13.58 5.51 -13.64
CA PHE A 486 -12.20 5.30 -13.22
C PHE A 486 -11.56 6.58 -12.65
N ALA A 487 -12.37 7.41 -11.97
CA ALA A 487 -11.90 8.59 -11.24
C ALA A 487 -11.18 8.15 -9.95
N SER A 488 -9.86 8.30 -9.91
CA SER A 488 -9.04 7.89 -8.76
C SER A 488 -8.17 9.04 -8.25
N PRO A 489 -7.94 9.15 -6.94
CA PRO A 489 -6.91 10.03 -6.41
C PRO A 489 -5.55 9.63 -6.97
N SER A 490 -4.77 10.61 -7.36
CA SER A 490 -3.44 10.41 -7.94
C SER A 490 -2.54 11.57 -7.59
N ALA A 491 -1.28 11.29 -7.25
CA ALA A 491 -0.26 12.31 -7.04
C ALA A 491 -0.21 13.29 -8.23
N TRP A 492 -0.04 14.58 -7.93
CA TRP A 492 0.05 15.69 -8.89
C TRP A 492 -1.27 16.11 -9.55
N LYS A 493 -2.37 15.39 -9.32
CA LYS A 493 -3.66 15.65 -9.98
C LYS A 493 -4.48 16.74 -9.30
N ASN A 494 -4.42 16.85 -7.96
CA ASN A 494 -5.21 17.79 -7.13
C ASN A 494 -6.73 17.76 -7.40
N ARG A 495 -7.26 16.65 -7.85
CA ARG A 495 -8.68 16.46 -8.19
C ARG A 495 -9.09 15.03 -7.90
N ILE A 496 -10.27 14.86 -7.30
CA ILE A 496 -10.86 13.55 -6.99
C ILE A 496 -12.14 13.28 -7.79
N PHE A 497 -12.82 14.32 -8.25
CA PHE A 497 -14.00 14.18 -9.11
C PHE A 497 -13.63 14.14 -10.58
N LEU A 498 -14.56 13.67 -11.40
CA LEU A 498 -14.47 13.78 -12.85
C LEU A 498 -14.47 15.28 -13.26
N PRO A 499 -13.91 15.63 -14.43
CA PRO A 499 -14.07 16.98 -15.01
C PRO A 499 -15.53 17.36 -15.21
N ASP A 500 -15.84 18.67 -15.16
CA ASP A 500 -17.21 19.20 -15.24
C ASP A 500 -17.98 18.68 -16.47
N HIS A 501 -17.35 18.65 -17.63
CA HIS A 501 -18.00 18.15 -18.85
C HIS A 501 -18.36 16.66 -18.82
N GLN A 502 -17.61 15.86 -18.05
CA GLN A 502 -17.95 14.45 -17.80
C GLN A 502 -19.08 14.33 -16.77
N MET A 503 -19.08 15.19 -15.74
CA MET A 503 -20.18 15.26 -14.77
C MET A 503 -21.48 15.69 -15.47
N ASP A 504 -21.44 16.72 -16.32
CA ASP A 504 -22.59 17.17 -17.13
C ASP A 504 -23.13 16.07 -18.02
N PHE A 505 -22.25 15.26 -18.61
CA PHE A 505 -22.65 14.10 -19.40
C PHE A 505 -23.42 13.06 -18.56
N ILE A 506 -22.97 12.75 -17.36
CA ILE A 506 -23.66 11.81 -16.47
C ILE A 506 -25.02 12.39 -16.01
N HIS A 507 -25.07 13.68 -15.67
CA HIS A 507 -26.34 14.35 -15.38
C HIS A 507 -27.34 14.25 -16.54
N ALA A 508 -26.85 14.39 -17.78
CA ALA A 508 -27.70 14.23 -18.97
C ALA A 508 -28.17 12.79 -19.18
N LEU A 509 -27.33 11.79 -18.87
CA LEU A 509 -27.72 10.37 -18.88
C LEU A 509 -28.79 10.08 -17.84
N ASN A 510 -28.65 10.57 -16.61
CA ASN A 510 -29.63 10.40 -15.54
C ASN A 510 -31.00 11.03 -15.86
N LYS A 511 -31.01 12.12 -16.63
CA LYS A 511 -32.27 12.72 -17.14
C LYS A 511 -32.93 11.87 -18.23
N LYS A 512 -32.13 11.10 -18.96
CA LYS A 512 -32.57 10.31 -20.10
C LYS A 512 -33.00 8.90 -19.73
N SER A 513 -32.41 8.33 -18.68
CA SER A 513 -32.74 6.97 -18.20
C SER A 513 -32.82 6.92 -16.68
N ASN A 514 -33.86 6.25 -16.17
CA ASN A 514 -34.01 5.91 -14.76
C ASN A 514 -33.31 4.58 -14.40
N ASN A 515 -32.62 3.94 -15.36
CA ASN A 515 -31.93 2.67 -15.21
C ASN A 515 -30.41 2.83 -15.34
N VAL A 516 -29.86 3.79 -14.60
CA VAL A 516 -28.41 4.08 -14.60
C VAL A 516 -27.78 3.50 -13.35
N LEU A 517 -26.82 2.60 -13.52
CA LEU A 517 -25.97 2.04 -12.48
C LEU A 517 -24.56 2.64 -12.61
N LEU A 518 -24.16 3.46 -11.66
CA LEU A 518 -22.82 4.02 -11.58
C LEU A 518 -21.92 3.15 -10.70
N ILE A 519 -20.81 2.67 -11.24
CA ILE A 519 -19.80 1.90 -10.53
C ILE A 519 -18.55 2.76 -10.40
N SER A 520 -18.19 3.13 -9.18
CA SER A 520 -16.96 3.88 -8.91
C SER A 520 -15.78 2.95 -8.68
N PHE A 521 -14.91 2.82 -9.67
CA PHE A 521 -13.61 2.18 -9.59
C PHE A 521 -12.53 3.17 -9.12
N GLY A 522 -12.82 3.92 -8.06
CA GLY A 522 -11.90 4.92 -7.52
C GLY A 522 -12.53 5.67 -6.35
N ASN A 523 -12.80 6.96 -6.55
CA ASN A 523 -13.34 7.85 -5.52
C ASN A 523 -14.75 7.42 -5.06
N PRO A 524 -14.93 7.00 -3.79
CA PRO A 524 -16.25 6.59 -3.29
C PRO A 524 -17.22 7.76 -3.11
N TYR A 525 -16.73 9.00 -3.10
CA TYR A 525 -17.54 10.21 -2.94
C TYR A 525 -18.13 10.75 -4.25
N LEU A 526 -17.88 10.09 -5.38
CA LEU A 526 -18.33 10.57 -6.70
C LEU A 526 -19.83 10.82 -6.76
N ILE A 527 -20.64 10.03 -6.04
CA ILE A 527 -22.10 10.14 -5.98
C ILE A 527 -22.59 11.46 -5.38
N GLN A 528 -21.77 12.17 -4.58
CA GLN A 528 -22.16 13.47 -4.01
C GLN A 528 -22.45 14.51 -5.10
N GLY A 529 -21.72 14.46 -6.21
CA GLY A 529 -21.98 15.30 -7.38
C GLY A 529 -23.08 14.78 -8.29
N LEU A 530 -23.65 13.59 -8.03
CA LEU A 530 -24.61 12.89 -8.89
C LEU A 530 -25.74 12.24 -8.05
N PRO A 531 -26.35 12.96 -7.10
CA PRO A 531 -27.28 12.37 -6.12
C PRO A 531 -28.53 11.76 -6.75
N GLU A 532 -28.89 12.19 -7.98
CA GLU A 532 -30.03 11.67 -8.74
C GLU A 532 -29.76 10.30 -9.37
N THR A 533 -28.49 9.82 -9.41
CA THR A 533 -28.17 8.50 -9.97
C THR A 533 -28.83 7.40 -9.15
N PRO A 534 -29.66 6.55 -9.76
CA PRO A 534 -30.51 5.63 -8.98
C PRO A 534 -29.78 4.39 -8.48
N GLY A 535 -28.67 3.98 -9.12
CA GLY A 535 -27.83 2.87 -8.69
C GLY A 535 -26.39 3.28 -8.46
N TYR A 536 -25.79 2.93 -7.30
CA TYR A 536 -24.40 3.28 -6.99
C TYR A 536 -23.66 2.14 -6.28
N ILE A 537 -22.49 1.81 -6.81
CA ILE A 537 -21.58 0.80 -6.26
C ILE A 537 -20.19 1.43 -6.04
N CYS A 538 -19.64 1.23 -4.84
CA CYS A 538 -18.23 1.46 -4.56
C CYS A 538 -17.42 0.19 -4.87
N ALA A 539 -16.57 0.26 -5.89
CA ALA A 539 -15.63 -0.78 -6.31
C ALA A 539 -14.17 -0.41 -6.00
N TRP A 540 -13.94 0.71 -5.34
CA TRP A 540 -12.74 1.19 -4.67
C TRP A 540 -11.53 1.51 -5.58
N LYS A 541 -11.26 0.72 -6.62
CA LYS A 541 -10.14 0.92 -7.55
C LYS A 541 -10.35 0.17 -8.87
N GLY A 542 -9.81 0.75 -9.97
CA GLY A 542 -9.86 0.16 -11.30
C GLY A 542 -8.81 -0.91 -11.58
N ASN A 543 -8.25 -1.58 -10.56
CA ASN A 543 -7.31 -2.67 -10.75
C ASN A 543 -8.00 -3.97 -11.20
N GLN A 544 -7.21 -4.92 -11.70
CA GLN A 544 -7.75 -6.10 -12.39
C GLN A 544 -8.61 -6.98 -11.48
N VAL A 545 -8.20 -7.17 -10.22
CA VAL A 545 -8.89 -8.06 -9.28
C VAL A 545 -10.29 -7.53 -8.96
N LEU A 546 -10.44 -6.22 -8.73
CA LEU A 546 -11.74 -5.60 -8.44
C LEU A 546 -12.66 -5.58 -9.67
N GLN A 547 -12.13 -5.31 -10.86
CA GLN A 547 -12.94 -5.40 -12.09
C GLN A 547 -13.44 -6.83 -12.35
N LYS A 548 -12.60 -7.85 -12.14
CA LYS A 548 -13.00 -9.26 -12.26
C LYS A 548 -14.06 -9.64 -11.21
N ALA A 549 -13.87 -9.23 -9.97
CA ALA A 549 -14.84 -9.45 -8.90
C ALA A 549 -16.18 -8.76 -9.21
N MET A 550 -16.16 -7.54 -9.75
CA MET A 550 -17.35 -6.80 -10.16
C MET A 550 -18.17 -7.57 -11.21
N VAL A 551 -17.53 -8.13 -12.24
CA VAL A 551 -18.23 -8.98 -13.21
C VAL A 551 -18.94 -10.14 -12.53
N GLN A 552 -18.27 -10.85 -11.63
CA GLN A 552 -18.85 -11.96 -10.90
C GLN A 552 -20.03 -11.54 -10.01
N THR A 553 -19.92 -10.35 -9.39
CA THR A 553 -20.98 -9.79 -8.53
C THR A 553 -22.18 -9.35 -9.35
N LEU A 554 -21.98 -8.66 -10.48
CA LEU A 554 -23.08 -8.24 -11.35
C LEU A 554 -23.85 -9.44 -11.95
N LEU A 555 -23.16 -10.57 -12.17
CA LEU A 555 -23.77 -11.81 -12.66
C LEU A 555 -24.37 -12.69 -11.55
N GLY A 556 -24.36 -12.24 -10.29
CA GLY A 556 -24.93 -12.98 -9.15
C GLY A 556 -24.06 -14.13 -8.63
N LYS A 557 -22.82 -14.28 -9.11
CA LYS A 557 -21.88 -15.30 -8.60
C LYS A 557 -21.38 -14.97 -7.19
N ASN A 558 -21.25 -13.69 -6.88
CA ASN A 558 -20.97 -13.17 -5.55
C ASN A 558 -22.14 -12.30 -5.10
N HIS A 559 -22.40 -12.26 -3.78
CA HIS A 559 -23.38 -11.35 -3.19
C HIS A 559 -22.74 -10.03 -2.81
N PHE A 560 -23.53 -8.94 -2.80
CA PHE A 560 -23.08 -7.69 -2.22
C PHE A 560 -23.01 -7.83 -0.69
N SER A 561 -21.83 -7.68 -0.12
CA SER A 561 -21.57 -7.85 1.32
C SER A 561 -20.67 -6.78 1.93
N GLY A 562 -20.05 -5.95 1.11
CA GLY A 562 -19.20 -4.85 1.57
C GLY A 562 -20.01 -3.79 2.33
N THR A 563 -19.36 -3.12 3.29
CA THR A 563 -19.91 -1.97 4.02
C THR A 563 -18.97 -0.78 3.90
N LEU A 564 -19.52 0.44 3.95
CA LEU A 564 -18.74 1.67 3.85
C LEU A 564 -17.85 1.85 5.09
N PRO A 565 -16.52 1.97 4.97
CA PRO A 565 -15.65 2.36 6.08
C PRO A 565 -15.60 3.89 6.27
N ILE A 566 -16.42 4.61 5.53
CA ILE A 566 -16.54 6.08 5.48
C ILE A 566 -18.00 6.50 5.39
N THR A 567 -18.29 7.71 5.83
CA THR A 567 -19.54 8.42 5.56
C THR A 567 -19.44 9.12 4.21
N ILE A 568 -20.43 8.94 3.34
CA ILE A 568 -20.62 9.75 2.13
C ILE A 568 -21.66 10.82 2.48
N PRO A 569 -21.27 12.07 2.73
CA PRO A 569 -22.18 13.11 3.21
C PRO A 569 -23.45 13.24 2.37
N ASP A 570 -24.60 13.36 3.03
CA ASP A 570 -25.94 13.44 2.46
C ASP A 570 -26.44 12.19 1.70
N ILE A 571 -25.65 11.12 1.61
CA ILE A 571 -25.96 9.91 0.83
C ILE A 571 -26.02 8.66 1.71
N ALA A 572 -24.97 8.36 2.49
CA ALA A 572 -24.87 7.12 3.27
C ALA A 572 -23.90 7.28 4.45
N GLU A 573 -24.20 6.62 5.55
CA GLU A 573 -23.38 6.62 6.75
C GLU A 573 -22.31 5.53 6.74
N ARG A 574 -21.25 5.70 7.53
CA ARG A 574 -20.28 4.63 7.78
C ARG A 574 -20.97 3.38 8.33
N GLY A 575 -20.66 2.23 7.75
CA GLY A 575 -21.30 0.95 8.07
C GLY A 575 -22.45 0.57 7.13
N ASP A 576 -22.95 1.51 6.33
CA ASP A 576 -23.98 1.22 5.36
C ASP A 576 -23.45 0.32 4.22
N GLY A 577 -24.37 -0.47 3.65
CA GLY A 577 -24.15 -1.32 2.51
C GLY A 577 -25.36 -2.21 2.32
N LEU A 578 -26.01 -2.09 1.16
CA LEU A 578 -27.18 -2.90 0.85
C LEU A 578 -26.76 -4.34 0.61
N GLN A 579 -27.33 -5.25 1.38
CA GLN A 579 -27.15 -6.69 1.19
C GLN A 579 -28.11 -7.15 0.11
N LEU A 580 -27.60 -7.66 -0.98
CA LEU A 580 -28.40 -8.19 -2.08
C LEU A 580 -27.92 -9.61 -2.41
N GLU A 581 -28.76 -10.59 -2.07
CA GLU A 581 -28.59 -11.95 -2.56
C GLU A 581 -29.11 -12.03 -3.99
N GLN A 582 -28.28 -12.54 -4.88
CA GLN A 582 -28.62 -12.67 -6.29
C GLN A 582 -28.57 -14.16 -6.68
N GLU A 583 -29.49 -14.58 -7.53
CA GLU A 583 -29.38 -15.87 -8.20
C GLU A 583 -28.35 -15.73 -9.32
N PHE A 584 -27.48 -16.72 -9.46
CA PHE A 584 -26.51 -16.76 -10.54
C PHE A 584 -27.25 -16.82 -11.88
N ILE A 585 -27.02 -15.85 -12.77
CA ILE A 585 -27.55 -15.86 -14.12
C ILE A 585 -26.85 -16.98 -14.89
N GLN A 586 -27.47 -18.16 -14.93
CA GLN A 586 -27.03 -19.24 -15.81
C GLN A 586 -27.57 -18.92 -17.21
N PHE A 587 -26.64 -18.48 -18.08
CA PHE A 587 -26.97 -18.52 -19.51
C PHE A 587 -26.92 -19.98 -19.93
N GLU A 588 -28.10 -20.57 -20.21
CA GLU A 588 -28.17 -21.77 -21.02
C GLU A 588 -27.47 -21.41 -22.36
N PRO A 589 -26.43 -22.14 -22.79
CA PRO A 589 -25.90 -21.91 -24.11
C PRO A 589 -27.06 -22.19 -25.08
N SER A 590 -27.68 -21.12 -25.58
CA SER A 590 -28.76 -21.23 -26.56
C SER A 590 -28.21 -22.06 -27.71
N SER A 591 -28.64 -23.31 -27.80
CA SER A 591 -28.46 -24.25 -28.90
C SER A 591 -27.18 -24.05 -29.70
N LEU A 592 -26.07 -24.64 -29.26
CA LEU A 592 -24.95 -24.93 -30.14
C LEU A 592 -25.49 -25.81 -31.26
N SER A 593 -25.81 -25.22 -32.42
CA SER A 593 -26.18 -25.98 -33.61
C SER A 593 -25.04 -26.96 -33.90
N PRO A 594 -25.35 -28.27 -34.13
CA PRO A 594 -24.32 -29.25 -34.42
C PRO A 594 -23.51 -28.81 -35.62
N GLY A 595 -22.18 -28.74 -35.50
CA GLY A 595 -21.25 -28.37 -36.55
C GLY A 595 -20.50 -27.05 -36.41
N LYS A 596 -20.67 -26.24 -35.36
CA LYS A 596 -19.81 -25.09 -35.12
C LYS A 596 -18.61 -25.48 -34.25
N THR A 597 -17.45 -25.53 -34.87
CA THR A 597 -16.17 -25.70 -34.18
C THR A 597 -15.94 -24.52 -33.22
N ILE A 598 -15.74 -24.79 -31.94
CA ILE A 598 -15.30 -23.78 -30.97
C ILE A 598 -13.85 -23.39 -31.32
N LYS A 599 -13.67 -22.31 -32.09
CA LYS A 599 -12.38 -21.67 -32.25
C LYS A 599 -12.24 -20.59 -31.19
N HIS A 600 -11.27 -20.79 -30.30
CA HIS A 600 -10.82 -19.89 -29.23
C HIS A 600 -11.66 -19.85 -27.94
N ILE A 601 -11.51 -20.88 -27.10
CA ILE A 601 -11.44 -20.66 -25.65
C ILE A 601 -9.95 -20.57 -25.34
N MET A 602 -9.41 -19.37 -25.22
CA MET A 602 -8.09 -19.20 -24.60
C MET A 602 -8.28 -19.29 -23.08
N PRO A 603 -7.48 -20.12 -22.39
CA PRO A 603 -7.58 -20.29 -20.96
C PRO A 603 -6.90 -19.10 -20.27
N TYR A 604 -7.66 -18.09 -19.90
CA TYR A 604 -7.34 -17.37 -18.69
C TYR A 604 -8.10 -18.07 -17.57
N GLU A 605 -7.36 -18.63 -16.63
CA GLU A 605 -7.80 -19.48 -15.54
C GLU A 605 -9.03 -18.92 -14.83
N ILE A 606 -10.19 -19.35 -15.28
CA ILE A 606 -11.34 -19.54 -14.43
C ILE A 606 -11.08 -20.94 -13.88
N ASP A 607 -10.93 -21.10 -12.56
CA ASP A 607 -10.90 -22.39 -11.89
C ASP A 607 -12.29 -23.04 -12.07
N VAL A 608 -12.57 -23.52 -13.25
CA VAL A 608 -13.67 -24.43 -13.52
C VAL A 608 -13.11 -25.80 -13.16
N ASP A 609 -13.72 -26.45 -12.19
CA ASP A 609 -13.42 -27.84 -11.87
C ASP A 609 -13.37 -28.67 -13.17
N VAL A 610 -12.14 -29.02 -13.58
CA VAL A 610 -11.87 -29.67 -14.87
C VAL A 610 -12.62 -31.01 -15.00
N SER A 611 -13.08 -31.58 -13.88
CA SER A 611 -13.91 -32.78 -13.84
C SER A 611 -15.30 -32.55 -14.48
N HIS A 612 -15.89 -31.37 -14.33
CA HIS A 612 -17.19 -31.02 -14.93
C HIS A 612 -17.09 -30.77 -16.43
N VAL A 613 -16.01 -30.10 -16.90
CA VAL A 613 -15.79 -29.86 -18.34
C VAL A 613 -15.51 -31.18 -19.08
N LYS A 614 -14.81 -32.13 -18.45
CA LYS A 614 -14.63 -33.47 -19.03
C LYS A 614 -15.93 -34.26 -19.17
N LEU A 615 -16.88 -34.11 -18.24
CA LEU A 615 -18.18 -34.76 -18.32
C LEU A 615 -19.01 -34.21 -19.48
N LEU A 616 -19.08 -32.89 -19.61
CA LEU A 616 -19.82 -32.23 -20.70
C LEU A 616 -19.23 -32.50 -22.09
N LEU A 617 -17.90 -32.63 -22.21
CA LEU A 617 -17.26 -33.02 -23.48
C LEU A 617 -17.42 -34.51 -23.80
N GLN A 618 -17.59 -35.40 -22.81
CA GLN A 618 -17.87 -36.81 -23.05
C GLN A 618 -19.31 -37.04 -23.47
N GLU A 619 -20.29 -36.29 -22.94
CA GLU A 619 -21.68 -36.32 -23.39
C GLU A 619 -21.88 -35.77 -24.80
N ALA A 620 -21.13 -34.70 -25.17
CA ALA A 620 -21.20 -34.09 -26.51
C ALA A 620 -20.52 -34.90 -27.64
N VAL A 621 -19.76 -35.94 -27.32
CA VAL A 621 -19.08 -36.83 -28.30
C VAL A 621 -19.79 -38.17 -28.44
N SER A 622 -20.80 -38.46 -27.59
CA SER A 622 -21.55 -39.72 -27.62
C SER A 622 -22.93 -39.64 -28.33
N ASP A 623 -23.35 -38.48 -28.80
CA ASP A 623 -24.47 -38.25 -29.73
C ASP A 623 -23.93 -37.76 -31.10
#